data_73162d74e85479bddac57a162e1d2436
#
_entry.id   73162d74e85479bddac57a162e1d2436
#
_cell.length_a   1.000
_cell.length_b   1.000
_cell.length_c   1.000
_cell.angle_alpha   90.00
_cell.angle_beta   90.00
_cell.angle_gamma   90.00
#
_symmetry.space_group_name_H-M   'P 1'
#
loop_
_entity.id
_entity.type
_entity.pdbx_description
1 polymer ?
#
loop_
_entity_poly.entity_id
_entity_poly.type
_entity_poly.pdbx_seq_one_letter_code
_entity_poly.pdbx_strand_id
1 'polypeptide(L)'
;YLAWGLVSPRQICQAVLTADNEGGHRGENKYLVEIGWREFSYQLLYHFPHIPDQPLREKYSTFPWLDDDQSLKAWQFGNTGYPMVDAGMRQLYETGWMHNRVRMVVASFLVKHLLISWQDGARWFWDTLVDADLASNTQGWQWAAGCGADAAPYFRIFNPITQGEKFDGKGEYARKWIPSLKELPGKWIFKPWEAPPDLLLVSDVFLGNNYPHPCVDHKEGRARA
;
A
#
# COMPACT_ATOMS: atom_id res chain seq x y z
N TYR A 1 -19.28 5.21 6.81
CA TYR A 1 -20.26 5.66 7.81
C TYR A 1 -19.62 6.61 8.83
N LEU A 2 -18.42 6.34 9.34
CA LEU A 2 -17.70 7.20 10.29
C LEU A 2 -17.41 8.59 9.70
N ALA A 3 -16.96 8.68 8.44
CA ALA A 3 -16.63 9.94 7.78
C ALA A 3 -17.85 10.88 7.63
N TRP A 4 -19.04 10.30 7.52
CA TRP A 4 -20.30 11.04 7.36
C TRP A 4 -21.08 11.23 8.67
N GLY A 5 -20.52 10.80 9.80
CA GLY A 5 -21.19 10.92 11.11
C GLY A 5 -22.43 10.05 11.29
N LEU A 6 -22.67 9.06 10.41
CA LEU A 6 -23.79 8.13 10.52
C LEU A 6 -23.62 7.15 11.68
N VAL A 7 -22.41 6.93 12.12
CA VAL A 7 -22.02 6.19 13.31
C VAL A 7 -20.84 6.87 13.96
N SER A 8 -20.81 6.98 15.28
CA SER A 8 -19.69 7.57 16.00
C SER A 8 -18.66 6.51 16.42
N PRO A 9 -17.39 6.88 16.61
CA PRO A 9 -16.37 5.99 17.20
C PRO A 9 -16.82 5.40 18.54
N ARG A 10 -17.51 6.20 19.38
CA ARG A 10 -18.03 5.77 20.68
C ARG A 10 -19.07 4.65 20.54
N GLN A 11 -20.01 4.76 19.59
CA GLN A 11 -21.00 3.71 19.32
C GLN A 11 -20.33 2.40 18.87
N ILE A 12 -19.29 2.50 18.01
CA ILE A 12 -18.53 1.34 17.56
C ILE A 12 -17.79 0.70 18.75
N CYS A 13 -17.08 1.49 19.56
CA CYS A 13 -16.39 0.99 20.75
C CYS A 13 -17.36 0.28 21.70
N GLN A 14 -18.53 0.88 21.96
CA GLN A 14 -19.54 0.26 22.81
C GLN A 14 -20.04 -1.08 22.25
N ALA A 15 -20.32 -1.15 20.95
CA ALA A 15 -20.77 -2.39 20.29
C ALA A 15 -19.70 -3.49 20.36
N VAL A 16 -18.44 -3.15 20.11
CA VAL A 16 -17.31 -4.10 20.18
C VAL A 16 -17.12 -4.62 21.61
N LEU A 17 -17.11 -3.73 22.61
CA LEU A 17 -16.95 -4.13 24.03
C LEU A 17 -18.14 -4.97 24.54
N THR A 18 -19.34 -4.74 24.02
CA THR A 18 -20.51 -5.57 24.36
C THR A 18 -20.38 -6.98 23.77
N ALA A 19 -19.96 -7.08 22.50
CA ALA A 19 -19.72 -8.36 21.84
C ALA A 19 -18.59 -9.18 22.52
N ASP A 20 -17.53 -8.52 23.01
CA ASP A 20 -16.42 -9.18 23.74
C ASP A 20 -16.90 -9.87 25.01
N ASN A 21 -17.82 -9.24 25.76
CA ASN A 21 -18.43 -9.83 26.95
C ASN A 21 -19.29 -11.08 26.67
N GLU A 22 -19.69 -11.28 25.42
CA GLU A 22 -20.46 -12.44 24.96
C GLU A 22 -19.57 -13.56 24.35
N GLY A 23 -18.25 -13.50 24.54
CA GLY A 23 -17.29 -14.48 24.04
C GLY A 23 -16.59 -14.07 22.72
N GLY A 24 -16.34 -12.77 22.58
CA GLY A 24 -15.76 -12.14 21.41
C GLY A 24 -14.40 -12.65 20.92
N HIS A 25 -14.05 -12.28 19.73
CA HIS A 25 -12.92 -12.83 18.99
C HIS A 25 -11.66 -11.96 19.10
N ARG A 26 -10.46 -12.59 18.96
CA ARG A 26 -9.11 -11.96 19.04
C ARG A 26 -8.90 -10.73 18.13
N GLY A 27 -9.82 -10.38 17.23
CA GLY A 27 -9.74 -9.21 16.34
C GLY A 27 -10.22 -7.89 16.92
N GLU A 28 -10.98 -7.91 18.01
CA GLU A 28 -11.69 -6.76 18.55
C GLU A 28 -10.76 -5.65 19.03
N ASN A 29 -9.76 -5.99 19.85
CA ASN A 29 -8.76 -5.03 20.31
C ASN A 29 -8.01 -4.36 19.16
N LYS A 30 -7.72 -5.12 18.08
CA LYS A 30 -7.06 -4.56 16.90
C LYS A 30 -7.96 -3.60 16.14
N TYR A 31 -9.25 -3.92 16.03
CA TYR A 31 -10.22 -3.05 15.41
C TYR A 31 -10.39 -1.72 16.18
N LEU A 32 -10.43 -1.77 17.52
CA LEU A 32 -10.47 -0.57 18.37
C LEU A 32 -9.20 0.28 18.20
N VAL A 33 -8.03 -0.35 18.06
CA VAL A 33 -6.78 0.36 17.75
C VAL A 33 -6.86 1.10 16.41
N GLU A 34 -7.47 0.51 15.37
CA GLU A 34 -7.64 1.20 14.08
C GLU A 34 -8.59 2.42 14.20
N ILE A 35 -9.63 2.34 15.05
CA ILE A 35 -10.48 3.51 15.39
C ILE A 35 -9.63 4.58 16.11
N GLY A 36 -8.76 4.16 17.03
CA GLY A 36 -7.82 5.06 17.71
C GLY A 36 -6.85 5.78 16.75
N TRP A 37 -6.31 5.07 15.75
CA TRP A 37 -5.47 5.67 14.71
C TRP A 37 -6.20 6.73 13.89
N ARG A 38 -7.48 6.48 13.57
CA ARG A 38 -8.32 7.48 12.90
C ARG A 38 -8.43 8.76 13.74
N GLU A 39 -8.81 8.65 15.00
CA GLU A 39 -8.93 9.81 15.90
C GLU A 39 -7.59 10.54 16.08
N PHE A 40 -6.49 9.80 16.20
CA PHE A 40 -5.15 10.37 16.26
C PHE A 40 -4.80 11.17 14.98
N SER A 41 -5.17 10.65 13.81
CA SER A 41 -4.94 11.35 12.53
C SER A 41 -5.70 12.66 12.45
N TYR A 42 -6.95 12.70 12.94
CA TYR A 42 -7.74 13.94 13.02
C TYR A 42 -7.12 14.96 13.99
N GLN A 43 -6.60 14.51 15.14
CA GLN A 43 -5.89 15.38 16.07
C GLN A 43 -4.63 16.00 15.44
N LEU A 44 -3.86 15.19 14.72
CA LEU A 44 -2.69 15.68 14.00
C LEU A 44 -3.07 16.74 12.95
N LEU A 45 -4.08 16.47 12.15
CA LEU A 45 -4.52 17.41 11.11
C LEU A 45 -5.06 18.71 11.71
N TYR A 46 -5.77 18.64 12.83
CA TYR A 46 -6.30 19.80 13.53
C TYR A 46 -5.19 20.71 14.08
N HIS A 47 -4.17 20.13 14.71
CA HIS A 47 -3.06 20.88 15.30
C HIS A 47 -1.98 21.29 14.28
N PHE A 48 -1.86 20.57 13.18
CA PHE A 48 -0.87 20.77 12.13
C PHE A 48 -1.54 20.80 10.75
N PRO A 49 -2.36 21.82 10.43
CA PRO A 49 -3.18 21.84 9.21
C PRO A 49 -2.37 21.87 7.90
N HIS A 50 -1.06 22.10 7.97
CA HIS A 50 -0.14 22.11 6.83
C HIS A 50 0.32 20.70 6.39
N ILE A 51 0.10 19.65 7.20
CA ILE A 51 0.66 18.32 6.94
C ILE A 51 0.14 17.60 5.66
N PRO A 52 -0.99 17.94 5.05
CA PRO A 52 -1.33 17.38 3.75
C PRO A 52 -0.30 17.70 2.65
N ASP A 53 0.34 18.87 2.75
CA ASP A 53 1.26 19.39 1.73
C ASP A 53 2.72 19.36 2.16
N GLN A 54 2.98 19.33 3.47
CA GLN A 54 4.32 19.42 4.05
C GLN A 54 4.56 18.29 5.06
N PRO A 55 5.79 17.77 5.18
CA PRO A 55 6.09 16.78 6.20
C PRO A 55 5.93 17.37 7.60
N LEU A 56 5.35 16.60 8.53
CA LEU A 56 5.24 17.01 9.93
C LEU A 56 6.62 17.30 10.54
N ARG A 57 7.62 16.51 10.17
CA ARG A 57 9.01 16.72 10.59
C ARG A 57 9.74 17.53 9.51
N GLU A 58 9.89 18.84 9.72
CA GLU A 58 10.45 19.82 8.79
C GLU A 58 11.79 19.38 8.16
N LYS A 59 12.65 18.66 8.90
CA LYS A 59 13.93 18.15 8.38
C LYS A 59 13.83 17.29 7.12
N TYR A 60 12.63 16.80 6.77
CA TYR A 60 12.38 16.03 5.57
C TYR A 60 11.81 16.86 4.41
N SER A 61 11.63 18.17 4.57
CA SER A 61 11.11 19.04 3.51
C SER A 61 12.06 19.12 2.30
N THR A 62 13.35 18.93 2.53
CA THR A 62 14.41 18.98 1.50
C THR A 62 14.85 17.59 1.04
N PHE A 63 14.06 16.54 1.31
CA PHE A 63 14.40 15.19 0.87
C PHE A 63 14.42 15.12 -0.66
N PRO A 64 15.49 14.57 -1.28
CA PRO A 64 15.70 14.60 -2.73
C PRO A 64 14.85 13.50 -3.43
N TRP A 65 13.54 13.73 -3.52
CA TRP A 65 12.65 12.87 -4.28
C TRP A 65 13.02 12.89 -5.76
N LEU A 66 12.82 11.77 -6.44
CA LEU A 66 13.02 11.68 -7.88
C LEU A 66 11.77 12.14 -8.62
N ASP A 67 12.00 12.88 -9.69
CA ASP A 67 10.97 13.25 -10.68
C ASP A 67 11.03 12.22 -11.83
N ASP A 68 10.28 11.13 -11.69
CA ASP A 68 10.22 10.01 -12.62
C ASP A 68 8.77 9.67 -12.97
N ASP A 69 8.23 10.40 -13.92
CA ASP A 69 6.88 10.24 -14.44
C ASP A 69 6.62 8.83 -14.99
N GLN A 70 7.62 8.19 -15.56
CA GLN A 70 7.46 6.84 -16.11
C GLN A 70 7.23 5.81 -15.00
N SER A 71 8.05 5.84 -13.97
CA SER A 71 7.90 4.97 -12.81
C SER A 71 6.64 5.29 -12.02
N LEU A 72 6.26 6.57 -11.90
CA LEU A 72 5.00 6.97 -11.27
C LEU A 72 3.80 6.37 -12.01
N LYS A 73 3.73 6.50 -13.34
CA LYS A 73 2.66 5.91 -14.15
C LYS A 73 2.65 4.39 -14.07
N ALA A 74 3.82 3.74 -14.10
CA ALA A 74 3.92 2.30 -13.93
C ALA A 74 3.32 1.85 -12.58
N TRP A 75 3.60 2.59 -11.51
CA TRP A 75 3.01 2.35 -10.20
C TRP A 75 1.49 2.60 -10.19
N GLN A 76 1.03 3.74 -10.69
CA GLN A 76 -0.39 4.12 -10.72
C GLN A 76 -1.26 3.08 -11.41
N PHE A 77 -0.78 2.52 -12.53
CA PHE A 77 -1.55 1.57 -13.35
C PHE A 77 -1.18 0.10 -13.12
N GLY A 78 -0.38 -0.20 -12.09
CA GLY A 78 -0.02 -1.58 -11.74
C GLY A 78 0.79 -2.28 -12.84
N ASN A 79 1.84 -1.62 -13.30
CA ASN A 79 2.78 -2.10 -14.32
C ASN A 79 4.24 -2.00 -13.84
N THR A 80 4.47 -2.20 -12.54
CA THR A 80 5.80 -2.14 -11.93
C THR A 80 6.63 -3.40 -12.14
N GLY A 81 6.00 -4.51 -12.53
CA GLY A 81 6.60 -5.84 -12.58
C GLY A 81 6.65 -6.55 -11.22
N TYR A 82 6.10 -5.96 -10.17
CA TYR A 82 5.97 -6.57 -8.85
C TYR A 82 4.51 -6.95 -8.59
N PRO A 83 4.14 -8.25 -8.69
CA PRO A 83 2.74 -8.67 -8.71
C PRO A 83 1.91 -8.24 -7.49
N MET A 84 2.50 -8.18 -6.30
CA MET A 84 1.79 -7.69 -5.12
C MET A 84 1.45 -6.20 -5.19
N VAL A 85 2.33 -5.40 -5.80
CA VAL A 85 2.11 -3.97 -6.05
C VAL A 85 1.09 -3.79 -7.18
N ASP A 86 1.32 -4.48 -8.29
CA ASP A 86 0.49 -4.36 -9.50
C ASP A 86 -0.95 -4.79 -9.25
N ALA A 87 -1.16 -5.91 -8.57
CA ALA A 87 -2.49 -6.37 -8.17
C ALA A 87 -3.21 -5.34 -7.29
N GLY A 88 -2.49 -4.74 -6.34
CA GLY A 88 -3.03 -3.70 -5.47
C GLY A 88 -3.48 -2.47 -6.23
N MET A 89 -2.64 -1.96 -7.12
CA MET A 89 -2.94 -0.75 -7.88
C MET A 89 -4.04 -0.97 -8.92
N ARG A 90 -4.09 -2.15 -9.56
CA ARG A 90 -5.20 -2.52 -10.49
C ARG A 90 -6.52 -2.66 -9.75
N GLN A 91 -6.53 -3.31 -8.58
CA GLN A 91 -7.72 -3.38 -7.73
C GLN A 91 -8.20 -1.98 -7.37
N LEU A 92 -7.29 -1.11 -6.91
CA LEU A 92 -7.63 0.26 -6.56
C LEU A 92 -8.29 0.99 -7.72
N TYR A 93 -7.69 0.95 -8.91
CA TYR A 93 -8.19 1.65 -10.08
C TYR A 93 -9.57 1.15 -10.54
N GLU A 94 -9.83 -0.16 -10.44
CA GLU A 94 -11.08 -0.77 -10.86
C GLU A 94 -12.21 -0.59 -9.82
N THR A 95 -11.88 -0.68 -8.52
CA THR A 95 -12.90 -0.77 -7.46
C THR A 95 -12.95 0.42 -6.51
N GLY A 96 -11.94 1.30 -6.53
CA GLY A 96 -11.78 2.37 -5.55
C GLY A 96 -11.43 1.87 -4.14
N TRP A 97 -11.07 0.58 -3.98
CA TRP A 97 -10.76 -0.01 -2.68
C TRP A 97 -9.48 -0.83 -2.70
N MET A 98 -8.76 -0.82 -1.58
CA MET A 98 -7.55 -1.63 -1.37
C MET A 98 -7.44 -2.02 0.10
N HIS A 99 -7.11 -3.29 0.36
CA HIS A 99 -6.88 -3.79 1.72
C HIS A 99 -5.72 -3.04 2.40
N ASN A 100 -5.83 -2.71 3.70
CA ASN A 100 -4.81 -1.95 4.44
C ASN A 100 -3.37 -2.48 4.25
N ARG A 101 -3.17 -3.80 4.33
CA ARG A 101 -1.83 -4.40 4.11
C ARG A 101 -1.25 -4.06 2.74
N VAL A 102 -2.09 -4.08 1.71
CA VAL A 102 -1.67 -3.76 0.34
C VAL A 102 -1.32 -2.27 0.22
N ARG A 103 -2.13 -1.38 0.82
CA ARG A 103 -1.82 0.06 0.90
C ARG A 103 -0.43 0.32 1.46
N MET A 104 -0.05 -0.37 2.55
CA MET A 104 1.29 -0.25 3.15
C MET A 104 2.40 -0.72 2.19
N VAL A 105 2.19 -1.80 1.46
CA VAL A 105 3.19 -2.34 0.51
C VAL A 105 3.37 -1.40 -0.67
N VAL A 106 2.28 -0.96 -1.30
CA VAL A 106 2.36 -0.08 -2.49
C VAL A 106 2.89 1.31 -2.14
N ALA A 107 2.54 1.85 -0.96
CA ALA A 107 3.08 3.12 -0.48
C ALA A 107 4.57 3.02 -0.17
N SER A 108 5.00 1.97 0.55
CA SER A 108 6.42 1.71 0.78
C SER A 108 7.21 1.53 -0.53
N PHE A 109 6.61 0.89 -1.54
CA PHE A 109 7.25 0.71 -2.83
C PHE A 109 7.49 2.05 -3.53
N LEU A 110 6.48 2.91 -3.59
CA LEU A 110 6.61 4.24 -4.19
C LEU A 110 7.73 5.05 -3.53
N VAL A 111 7.68 5.21 -2.21
CA VAL A 111 8.58 6.12 -1.49
C VAL A 111 9.96 5.55 -1.20
N LYS A 112 10.14 4.22 -1.20
CA LYS A 112 11.42 3.58 -0.85
C LYS A 112 12.12 2.94 -2.06
N HIS A 113 11.39 2.27 -2.95
CA HIS A 113 12.00 1.65 -4.12
C HIS A 113 12.13 2.66 -5.27
N LEU A 114 11.08 3.44 -5.53
CA LEU A 114 11.09 4.41 -6.63
C LEU A 114 11.61 5.79 -6.19
N LEU A 115 11.68 6.09 -4.88
CA LEU A 115 12.03 7.41 -4.33
C LEU A 115 11.17 8.54 -4.88
N ILE A 116 9.93 8.25 -5.24
CA ILE A 116 8.94 9.24 -5.69
C ILE A 116 8.25 9.82 -4.44
N SER A 117 7.91 11.10 -4.52
CA SER A 117 7.31 11.85 -3.43
C SER A 117 6.03 11.18 -2.89
N TRP A 118 5.91 11.15 -1.56
CA TRP A 118 4.71 10.67 -0.90
C TRP A 118 3.47 11.52 -1.24
N GLN A 119 3.64 12.80 -1.58
CA GLN A 119 2.54 13.67 -1.99
C GLN A 119 1.91 13.20 -3.31
N ASP A 120 2.70 12.66 -4.26
CA ASP A 120 2.19 12.10 -5.51
C ASP A 120 1.31 10.87 -5.24
N GLY A 121 1.78 10.01 -4.35
CA GLY A 121 1.00 8.86 -3.90
C GLY A 121 -0.27 9.26 -3.15
N ALA A 122 -0.19 10.27 -2.25
CA ALA A 122 -1.33 10.78 -1.50
C ALA A 122 -2.40 11.39 -2.42
N ARG A 123 -2.00 12.13 -3.45
CA ARG A 123 -2.92 12.67 -4.47
C ARG A 123 -3.61 11.56 -5.25
N TRP A 124 -2.86 10.54 -5.68
CA TRP A 124 -3.43 9.40 -6.38
C TRP A 124 -4.45 8.63 -5.53
N PHE A 125 -4.15 8.39 -4.26
CA PHE A 125 -5.09 7.75 -3.34
C PHE A 125 -6.32 8.61 -3.07
N TRP A 126 -6.15 9.93 -2.96
CA TRP A 126 -7.26 10.85 -2.80
C TRP A 126 -8.25 10.78 -3.96
N ASP A 127 -7.75 10.69 -5.20
CA ASP A 127 -8.55 10.64 -6.41
C ASP A 127 -9.22 9.26 -6.63
N THR A 128 -8.60 8.19 -6.17
CA THR A 128 -9.02 6.84 -6.55
C THR A 128 -9.74 6.07 -5.46
N LEU A 129 -9.47 6.36 -4.17
CA LEU A 129 -10.12 5.67 -3.05
C LEU A 129 -11.53 6.20 -2.78
N VAL A 130 -12.53 5.31 -2.73
CA VAL A 130 -13.90 5.65 -2.31
C VAL A 130 -14.02 5.95 -0.82
N ASP A 131 -13.05 5.49 -0.03
CA ASP A 131 -12.94 5.75 1.41
C ASP A 131 -11.87 6.80 1.74
N ALA A 132 -11.50 7.66 0.79
CA ALA A 132 -10.52 8.71 1.00
C ALA A 132 -10.92 9.63 2.16
N ASP A 133 -9.98 9.81 3.08
CA ASP A 133 -10.10 10.68 4.24
C ASP A 133 -8.81 11.47 4.41
N LEU A 134 -8.88 12.80 4.47
CA LEU A 134 -7.70 13.66 4.41
C LEU A 134 -6.73 13.36 5.56
N ALA A 135 -7.23 13.21 6.78
CA ALA A 135 -6.40 12.97 7.96
C ALA A 135 -5.71 11.61 7.89
N SER A 136 -6.47 10.55 7.59
CA SER A 136 -5.97 9.18 7.51
C SER A 136 -5.02 8.99 6.31
N ASN A 137 -5.34 9.57 5.16
CA ASN A 137 -4.49 9.52 3.97
C ASN A 137 -3.15 10.20 4.22
N THR A 138 -3.17 11.43 4.73
CA THR A 138 -1.96 12.20 5.08
C THR A 138 -1.09 11.45 6.09
N GLN A 139 -1.68 10.99 7.19
CA GLN A 139 -0.94 10.28 8.23
C GLN A 139 -0.35 8.96 7.72
N GLY A 140 -1.11 8.20 6.94
CA GLY A 140 -0.65 6.93 6.36
C GLY A 140 0.53 7.11 5.38
N TRP A 141 0.47 8.12 4.52
CA TRP A 141 1.54 8.43 3.59
C TRP A 141 2.80 8.96 4.29
N GLN A 142 2.65 9.85 5.26
CA GLN A 142 3.78 10.33 6.06
C GLN A 142 4.38 9.23 6.96
N TRP A 143 3.56 8.27 7.40
CA TRP A 143 4.07 7.08 8.06
C TRP A 143 4.96 6.25 7.13
N ALA A 144 4.51 5.95 5.90
CA ALA A 144 5.28 5.20 4.92
C ALA A 144 6.57 5.91 4.50
N ALA A 145 6.51 7.23 4.31
CA ALA A 145 7.66 8.07 3.96
C ALA A 145 8.68 8.21 5.11
N GLY A 146 8.25 8.07 6.35
CA GLY A 146 9.11 8.22 7.52
C GLY A 146 9.17 9.64 8.08
N CYS A 147 8.32 10.55 7.62
CA CYS A 147 8.34 11.98 7.98
C CYS A 147 7.19 12.40 8.91
N GLY A 148 6.27 11.49 9.27
CA GLY A 148 5.13 11.74 10.14
C GLY A 148 5.42 11.59 11.64
N ALA A 149 4.37 11.69 12.47
CA ALA A 149 4.44 11.60 13.92
C ALA A 149 4.87 10.21 14.41
N ASP A 150 4.19 9.15 13.97
CA ASP A 150 4.50 7.74 14.23
C ASP A 150 5.07 7.11 12.94
N ALA A 151 6.17 7.67 12.48
CA ALA A 151 6.75 7.29 11.21
C ALA A 151 7.37 5.89 11.24
N ALA A 152 7.16 5.12 10.18
CA ALA A 152 7.87 3.87 9.98
C ALA A 152 9.39 4.12 10.02
N PRO A 153 10.17 3.30 10.73
CA PRO A 153 11.62 3.44 10.72
C PRO A 153 12.16 3.39 9.29
N TYR A 154 13.19 4.17 9.00
CA TYR A 154 13.78 4.26 7.65
C TYR A 154 14.17 2.89 7.07
N PHE A 155 14.60 1.96 7.91
CA PHE A 155 14.98 0.60 7.52
C PHE A 155 13.79 -0.33 7.27
N ARG A 156 12.55 0.08 7.60
CA ARG A 156 11.34 -0.69 7.34
C ARG A 156 10.90 -0.51 5.89
N ILE A 157 11.51 -1.30 5.02
CA ILE A 157 11.19 -1.36 3.60
C ILE A 157 10.46 -2.68 3.35
N PHE A 158 9.21 -2.61 2.91
CA PHE A 158 8.46 -3.82 2.60
C PHE A 158 8.99 -4.45 1.30
N ASN A 159 9.43 -5.69 1.39
CA ASN A 159 9.77 -6.47 0.20
C ASN A 159 8.47 -6.99 -0.43
N PRO A 160 8.06 -6.52 -1.63
CA PRO A 160 6.80 -6.91 -2.23
C PRO A 160 6.71 -8.41 -2.56
N ILE A 161 7.85 -9.07 -2.79
CA ILE A 161 7.91 -10.52 -3.04
C ILE A 161 7.51 -11.26 -1.75
N THR A 162 8.23 -11.03 -0.66
CA THR A 162 7.97 -11.73 0.61
C THR A 162 6.63 -11.35 1.24
N GLN A 163 6.12 -10.14 0.98
CA GLN A 163 4.76 -9.77 1.39
C GLN A 163 3.72 -10.56 0.61
N GLY A 164 3.89 -10.73 -0.70
CA GLY A 164 3.03 -11.57 -1.51
C GLY A 164 3.06 -13.03 -1.06
N GLU A 165 4.24 -13.63 -0.94
CA GLU A 165 4.43 -15.01 -0.47
C GLU A 165 3.78 -15.26 0.91
N LYS A 166 3.84 -14.28 1.82
CA LYS A 166 3.28 -14.39 3.17
C LYS A 166 1.76 -14.23 3.23
N PHE A 167 1.19 -13.28 2.50
CA PHE A 167 -0.22 -12.89 2.65
C PHE A 167 -1.13 -13.39 1.52
N ASP A 168 -0.55 -13.80 0.41
CA ASP A 168 -1.24 -14.41 -0.73
C ASP A 168 -0.45 -15.64 -1.23
N GLY A 169 -0.04 -16.53 -0.32
CA GLY A 169 0.85 -17.66 -0.61
C GLY A 169 0.37 -18.60 -1.71
N LYS A 170 -0.93 -18.63 -2.00
CA LYS A 170 -1.51 -19.35 -3.15
C LYS A 170 -1.55 -18.50 -4.42
N GLY A 171 -1.32 -17.20 -4.34
CA GLY A 171 -1.39 -16.27 -5.47
C GLY A 171 -2.81 -16.01 -5.99
N GLU A 172 -3.83 -16.26 -5.18
CA GLU A 172 -5.23 -16.06 -5.58
C GLU A 172 -5.56 -14.61 -5.85
N TYR A 173 -5.08 -13.72 -4.98
CA TYR A 173 -5.22 -12.28 -5.13
C TYR A 173 -4.47 -11.76 -6.36
N ALA A 174 -3.21 -12.16 -6.51
CA ALA A 174 -2.39 -11.76 -7.66
C ALA A 174 -3.04 -12.22 -8.98
N ARG A 175 -3.48 -13.47 -9.07
CA ARG A 175 -4.14 -14.02 -10.29
C ARG A 175 -5.44 -13.32 -10.63
N LYS A 176 -6.20 -12.91 -9.60
CA LYS A 176 -7.46 -12.20 -9.80
C LYS A 176 -7.25 -10.87 -10.52
N TRP A 177 -6.21 -10.13 -10.13
CA TRP A 177 -5.98 -8.78 -10.63
C TRP A 177 -4.94 -8.69 -11.75
N ILE A 178 -4.21 -9.80 -12.00
CA ILE A 178 -3.23 -9.92 -13.08
C ILE A 178 -3.52 -11.19 -13.88
N PRO A 179 -4.50 -11.15 -14.79
CA PRO A 179 -4.92 -12.33 -15.55
C PRO A 179 -3.79 -13.01 -16.34
N SER A 180 -2.77 -12.25 -16.79
CA SER A 180 -1.61 -12.81 -17.47
C SER A 180 -0.76 -13.75 -16.60
N LEU A 181 -0.88 -13.69 -15.27
CA LEU A 181 -0.17 -14.60 -14.36
C LEU A 181 -1.03 -15.78 -13.88
N LYS A 182 -2.23 -15.98 -14.47
CA LYS A 182 -3.21 -16.96 -14.00
C LYS A 182 -2.65 -18.38 -13.94
N GLU A 183 -1.95 -18.81 -14.95
CA GLU A 183 -1.44 -20.18 -15.07
C GLU A 183 -0.03 -20.36 -14.47
N LEU A 184 0.62 -19.26 -14.01
CA LEU A 184 1.96 -19.34 -13.43
C LEU A 184 1.91 -20.03 -12.06
N PRO A 185 2.76 -21.07 -11.78
CA PRO A 185 2.80 -21.74 -10.49
C PRO A 185 3.08 -20.81 -9.32
N GLY A 186 2.46 -21.07 -8.16
CA GLY A 186 2.51 -20.22 -6.96
C GLY A 186 3.93 -19.84 -6.50
N LYS A 187 4.90 -20.73 -6.66
CA LYS A 187 6.31 -20.47 -6.36
C LYS A 187 6.88 -19.23 -7.07
N TRP A 188 6.38 -18.95 -8.29
CA TRP A 188 6.92 -17.91 -9.15
C TRP A 188 6.00 -16.69 -9.29
N ILE A 189 4.79 -16.75 -8.72
CA ILE A 189 3.76 -15.75 -8.92
C ILE A 189 4.19 -14.34 -8.48
N PHE A 190 5.03 -14.22 -7.43
CA PHE A 190 5.53 -12.93 -6.93
C PHE A 190 6.92 -12.55 -7.43
N LYS A 191 7.52 -13.38 -8.28
CA LYS A 191 8.83 -13.17 -8.91
C LYS A 191 8.89 -13.84 -10.29
N PRO A 192 7.98 -13.48 -11.21
CA PRO A 192 7.88 -14.14 -12.51
C PRO A 192 9.17 -14.05 -13.32
N TRP A 193 9.97 -12.99 -13.15
CA TRP A 193 11.27 -12.83 -13.82
C TRP A 193 12.36 -13.84 -13.38
N GLU A 194 12.15 -14.54 -12.27
CA GLU A 194 13.04 -15.62 -11.82
C GLU A 194 12.57 -17.01 -12.30
N ALA A 195 11.40 -17.11 -12.93
CA ALA A 195 10.87 -18.38 -13.41
C ALA A 195 11.66 -18.91 -14.62
N PRO A 196 11.82 -20.26 -14.74
CA PRO A 196 12.43 -20.84 -15.91
C PRO A 196 11.71 -20.43 -17.21
N PRO A 197 12.43 -20.17 -18.32
CA PRO A 197 11.83 -19.74 -19.59
C PRO A 197 10.77 -20.70 -20.12
N ASP A 198 11.00 -22.01 -20.02
CA ASP A 198 10.06 -23.04 -20.47
C ASP A 198 8.74 -22.96 -19.67
N LEU A 199 8.83 -22.67 -18.37
CA LEU A 199 7.67 -22.51 -17.51
C LEU A 199 6.87 -21.24 -17.85
N LEU A 200 7.56 -20.14 -18.13
CA LEU A 200 6.92 -18.91 -18.59
C LEU A 200 6.16 -19.15 -19.90
N LEU A 201 6.77 -19.86 -20.85
CA LEU A 201 6.15 -20.18 -22.13
C LEU A 201 4.89 -21.03 -21.95
N VAL A 202 4.95 -22.10 -21.14
CA VAL A 202 3.79 -22.96 -20.87
C VAL A 202 2.68 -22.21 -20.12
N SER A 203 3.05 -21.22 -19.31
CA SER A 203 2.11 -20.38 -18.56
C SER A 203 1.60 -19.18 -19.35
N ASP A 204 1.96 -19.03 -20.63
CA ASP A 204 1.62 -17.90 -21.50
C ASP A 204 2.04 -16.54 -20.91
N VAL A 205 3.18 -16.50 -20.23
CA VAL A 205 3.76 -15.28 -19.63
C VAL A 205 4.94 -14.82 -20.47
N PHE A 206 4.81 -13.63 -21.07
CA PHE A 206 5.85 -13.00 -21.89
C PHE A 206 6.29 -11.69 -21.25
N LEU A 207 7.41 -11.73 -20.51
CA LEU A 207 7.93 -10.55 -19.83
C LEU A 207 8.30 -9.45 -20.84
N GLY A 208 7.91 -8.23 -20.53
CA GLY A 208 8.03 -7.09 -21.45
C GLY A 208 6.91 -6.98 -22.51
N ASN A 209 5.98 -7.97 -22.53
CA ASN A 209 4.84 -7.96 -23.44
C ASN A 209 3.50 -7.97 -22.67
N ASN A 210 3.06 -9.17 -22.20
CA ASN A 210 1.79 -9.29 -21.47
C ASN A 210 1.94 -9.10 -19.94
N TYR A 211 3.17 -9.12 -19.43
CA TYR A 211 3.51 -8.70 -18.08
C TYR A 211 4.87 -7.98 -18.07
N PRO A 212 5.04 -6.85 -17.36
CA PRO A 212 6.27 -6.07 -17.40
C PRO A 212 7.43 -6.75 -16.65
N HIS A 213 8.66 -6.38 -17.04
CA HIS A 213 9.83 -6.60 -16.19
C HIS A 213 9.78 -5.71 -14.95
N PRO A 214 10.43 -6.07 -13.82
CA PRO A 214 10.60 -5.19 -12.68
C PRO A 214 11.18 -3.83 -13.09
N CYS A 215 10.49 -2.73 -12.75
CA CYS A 215 10.94 -1.37 -13.05
C CYS A 215 12.15 -0.93 -12.22
N VAL A 216 12.45 -1.63 -11.13
CA VAL A 216 13.60 -1.43 -10.24
C VAL A 216 14.01 -2.75 -9.62
N ASP A 217 15.31 -3.00 -9.47
CA ASP A 217 15.77 -4.14 -8.66
C ASP A 217 15.50 -3.89 -7.18
N HIS A 218 14.97 -4.92 -6.48
CA HIS A 218 14.62 -4.78 -5.05
C HIS A 218 15.82 -4.46 -4.17
N LYS A 219 16.99 -5.09 -4.42
CA LYS A 219 18.18 -4.90 -3.59
C LYS A 219 18.77 -3.50 -3.81
N GLU A 220 18.80 -3.06 -5.06
CA GLU A 220 19.25 -1.71 -5.42
C GLU A 220 18.30 -0.64 -4.84
N GLY A 221 16.98 -0.79 -5.03
CA GLY A 221 15.99 0.11 -4.46
C GLY A 221 16.10 0.19 -2.93
N ARG A 222 16.28 -0.95 -2.26
CA ARG A 222 16.48 -1.00 -0.82
C ARG A 222 17.79 -0.35 -0.35
N ALA A 223 18.89 -0.55 -1.10
CA ALA A 223 20.19 0.03 -0.75
C ALA A 223 20.21 1.54 -0.92
N ARG A 224 19.44 2.06 -1.91
CA ARG A 224 19.32 3.48 -2.22
C ARG A 224 18.45 4.23 -1.20
N ALA A 225 17.41 3.61 -0.66
CA ALA A 225 16.49 4.17 0.32
C ALA A 225 17.09 4.27 1.73
#